data_c8f658642b700f46abec6e45fb407d92
#
_entry.id   c8f658642b700f46abec6e45fb407d92
#
_cell.length_a   1.000
_cell.length_b   1.000
_cell.length_c   1.000
_cell.angle_alpha   90.00
_cell.angle_beta   90.00
_cell.angle_gamma   90.00
#
_symmetry.space_group_name_H-M   'P 1'
#
loop_
_entity.id
_entity.type
_entity.pdbx_description
1 polymer ?
#
loop_
_entity_poly.entity_id
_entity_poly.type
_entity_poly.pdbx_seq_one_letter_code
_entity_poly.pdbx_strand_id
1 'polypeptide(L)'
;MKDAPAPADRYPGPRTKRQRTMTTSIRERLDAMRAFYAEGHTREPAFRKEYLRRLQEAVKAHEQEIAEALYADLHKSAEESYISETAIVLAEIRD
;
A
#
# COMPACT_ATOMS: atom_id res chain seq x y z
N MET A 1 18.38 -5.75 29.74
CA MET A 1 18.34 -5.92 29.01
C MET A 1 18.09 -5.38 28.02
N LYS A 2 18.23 -5.24 27.50
CA LYS A 2 18.09 -4.82 26.59
C LYS A 2 17.36 -4.99 25.90
N ASP A 3 16.88 -4.78 25.81
CA ASP A 3 16.16 -4.86 25.21
C ASP A 3 15.87 -4.74 24.18
N ALA A 4 15.63 -5.22 24.18
CA ALA A 4 15.29 -5.38 22.88
C ALA A 4 14.35 -4.43 22.39
N PRO A 5 14.71 -3.77 21.45
CA PRO A 5 13.82 -2.86 20.82
C PRO A 5 13.01 -3.61 19.77
N ALA A 6 12.30 -4.61 20.16
CA ALA A 6 11.45 -5.33 19.22
C ALA A 6 10.54 -4.39 18.43
N PRO A 7 9.99 -3.31 19.02
CA PRO A 7 9.23 -2.35 18.23
C PRO A 7 10.04 -1.68 17.13
N ALA A 8 11.32 -1.40 17.38
CA ALA A 8 12.16 -0.77 16.37
C ALA A 8 12.44 -1.71 15.21
N ASP A 9 12.48 -3.01 15.47
CA ASP A 9 12.64 -3.99 14.41
C ASP A 9 11.38 -4.15 13.57
N ARG A 10 10.24 -3.98 14.20
CA ARG A 10 8.97 -4.14 13.52
C ARG A 10 8.61 -2.91 12.69
N TYR A 11 8.85 -1.75 13.23
CA TYR A 11 8.52 -0.51 12.56
C TYR A 11 9.81 0.23 12.22
N PRO A 12 9.92 0.78 11.03
CA PRO A 12 11.11 1.54 10.69
C PRO A 12 11.26 2.68 11.68
N GLY A 13 12.49 2.94 12.08
CA GLY A 13 12.79 4.05 12.94
C GLY A 13 12.53 5.39 12.25
N PRO A 14 12.93 6.49 12.91
CA PRO A 14 12.77 7.81 12.30
C PRO A 14 13.38 7.83 10.92
N ARG A 15 12.68 8.42 9.99
CA ARG A 15 13.15 8.50 8.62
C ARG A 15 14.39 9.36 8.51
N THR A 16 15.27 9.00 7.60
CA THR A 16 16.45 9.83 7.33
C THR A 16 16.00 11.18 6.78
N LYS A 17 16.93 12.14 6.79
CA LYS A 17 16.66 13.46 6.21
C LYS A 17 16.13 13.35 4.79
N ARG A 18 16.76 12.49 3.99
CA ARG A 18 16.34 12.28 2.60
C ARG A 18 14.91 11.77 2.52
N GLN A 19 14.57 10.78 3.35
CA GLN A 19 13.22 10.23 3.37
C GLN A 19 12.20 11.26 3.83
N ARG A 20 12.55 12.09 4.81
CA ARG A 20 11.65 13.12 5.30
C ARG A 20 11.40 14.20 4.25
N THR A 21 12.43 14.61 3.51
CA THR A 21 12.26 15.64 2.48
C THR A 21 11.40 15.14 1.31
N MET A 22 11.37 13.82 1.08
CA MET A 22 10.54 13.22 0.03
C MET A 22 9.13 12.88 0.50
N THR A 23 8.85 13.06 1.79
CA THR A 23 7.56 12.70 2.36
C THR A 23 6.69 13.93 2.54
N THR A 24 5.56 13.94 1.87
CA THR A 24 4.53 14.96 2.11
C THR A 24 3.74 14.60 3.36
N SER A 25 3.21 15.60 4.05
CA SER A 25 2.33 15.38 5.17
C SER A 25 1.00 14.78 4.69
N ILE A 26 0.26 14.18 5.61
CA ILE A 26 -1.08 13.65 5.31
C ILE A 26 -1.98 14.75 4.79
N ARG A 27 -1.90 15.94 5.39
CA ARG A 27 -2.70 17.09 4.98
C ARG A 27 -2.40 17.50 3.54
N GLU A 28 -1.12 17.61 3.21
CA GLU A 28 -0.69 17.95 1.86
C GLU A 28 -1.18 16.93 0.83
N ARG A 29 -1.11 15.65 1.16
CA ARG A 29 -1.61 14.59 0.28
C ARG A 29 -3.12 14.69 0.09
N LEU A 30 -3.85 14.92 1.16
CA LEU A 30 -5.30 15.06 1.10
C LEU A 30 -5.69 16.25 0.23
N ASP A 31 -5.04 17.40 0.42
CA ASP A 31 -5.33 18.59 -0.35
C ASP A 31 -5.02 18.38 -1.83
N ALA A 32 -3.91 17.70 -2.14
CA ALA A 32 -3.57 17.36 -3.52
C ALA A 32 -4.61 16.43 -4.15
N MET A 33 -5.08 15.44 -3.40
CA MET A 33 -6.13 14.52 -3.88
C MET A 33 -7.44 15.23 -4.12
N ARG A 34 -7.80 16.17 -3.26
CA ARG A 34 -9.01 16.98 -3.43
C ARG A 34 -8.92 17.86 -4.67
N ALA A 35 -7.77 18.50 -4.88
CA ALA A 35 -7.54 19.31 -6.07
C ALA A 35 -7.65 18.47 -7.34
N PHE A 36 -7.03 17.32 -7.35
CA PHE A 36 -7.07 16.39 -8.47
C PHE A 36 -8.50 15.94 -8.77
N TYR A 37 -9.27 15.63 -7.73
CA TYR A 37 -10.67 15.26 -7.89
C TYR A 37 -11.48 16.42 -8.47
N ALA A 38 -11.26 17.65 -7.99
CA ALA A 38 -11.98 18.82 -8.45
C ALA A 38 -11.74 19.11 -9.94
N GLU A 39 -10.57 18.73 -10.46
CA GLU A 39 -10.25 18.88 -11.88
C GLU A 39 -11.04 17.91 -12.77
N GLY A 40 -11.71 16.91 -12.20
CA GLY A 40 -12.59 16.02 -12.93
C GLY A 40 -11.93 14.80 -13.59
N HIS A 41 -10.64 14.58 -13.37
CA HIS A 41 -9.93 13.45 -13.98
C HIS A 41 -10.58 12.09 -13.68
N THR A 42 -11.10 11.92 -12.48
CA THR A 42 -11.68 10.65 -12.05
C THR A 42 -13.09 10.40 -12.57
N ARG A 43 -13.66 11.33 -13.31
CA ARG A 43 -14.99 11.17 -13.90
C ARG A 43 -14.97 10.26 -15.12
N GLU A 44 -13.87 10.24 -15.84
CA GLU A 44 -13.73 9.44 -17.05
C GLU A 44 -13.56 7.95 -16.71
N PRO A 45 -14.46 7.08 -17.21
CA PRO A 45 -14.32 5.65 -16.94
C PRO A 45 -13.00 5.06 -17.41
N ALA A 46 -12.49 5.51 -18.55
CA ALA A 46 -11.21 5.03 -19.08
C ALA A 46 -10.07 5.34 -18.11
N PHE A 47 -10.08 6.52 -17.51
CA PHE A 47 -9.07 6.90 -16.52
C PHE A 47 -9.15 5.97 -15.30
N ARG A 48 -10.35 5.74 -14.77
CA ARG A 48 -10.52 4.87 -13.61
C ARG A 48 -10.06 3.43 -13.88
N LYS A 49 -10.43 2.91 -15.04
CA LYS A 49 -10.03 1.54 -15.45
C LYS A 49 -8.52 1.41 -15.56
N GLU A 50 -7.86 2.41 -16.14
CA GLU A 50 -6.41 2.39 -16.27
C GLU A 50 -5.72 2.39 -14.91
N TYR A 51 -6.20 3.18 -13.96
CA TYR A 51 -5.60 3.21 -12.63
C TYR A 51 -5.91 1.95 -11.82
N LEU A 52 -7.08 1.35 -12.01
CA LEU A 52 -7.38 0.05 -11.42
C LEU A 52 -6.45 -1.03 -11.97
N ARG A 53 -6.17 -0.99 -13.27
CA ARG A 53 -5.22 -1.90 -13.89
C ARG A 53 -3.83 -1.75 -13.29
N ARG A 54 -3.39 -0.50 -13.12
CA ARG A 54 -2.09 -0.22 -12.49
C ARG A 54 -2.04 -0.72 -11.05
N LEU A 55 -3.13 -0.56 -10.32
CA LEU A 55 -3.22 -1.08 -8.94
C LEU A 55 -3.13 -2.60 -8.95
N GLN A 56 -3.81 -3.26 -9.86
CA GLN A 56 -3.76 -4.71 -10.00
C GLN A 56 -2.32 -5.18 -10.25
N GLU A 57 -1.62 -4.53 -11.16
CA GLU A 57 -0.23 -4.87 -11.47
C GLU A 57 0.68 -4.61 -10.27
N ALA A 58 0.46 -3.53 -9.54
CA ALA A 58 1.26 -3.22 -8.36
C ALA A 58 1.06 -4.28 -7.27
N VAL A 59 -0.17 -4.70 -7.03
CA VAL A 59 -0.46 -5.76 -6.05
C VAL A 59 0.22 -7.06 -6.46
N LYS A 60 0.13 -7.43 -7.74
CA LYS A 60 0.79 -8.64 -8.24
C LYS A 60 2.31 -8.56 -8.11
N ALA A 61 2.88 -7.41 -8.42
CA ALA A 61 4.32 -7.22 -8.35
C ALA A 61 4.85 -7.29 -6.92
N HIS A 62 4.04 -6.94 -5.93
CA HIS A 62 4.43 -6.91 -4.53
C HIS A 62 3.82 -8.05 -3.72
N GLU A 63 3.28 -9.06 -4.37
CA GLU A 63 2.59 -10.16 -3.70
C GLU A 63 3.45 -10.84 -2.64
N GLN A 64 4.72 -11.07 -2.95
CA GLN A 64 5.63 -11.71 -2.00
C GLN A 64 5.88 -10.81 -0.78
N GLU A 65 6.09 -9.53 -1.00
CA GLU A 65 6.31 -8.57 0.09
C GLU A 65 5.07 -8.47 0.98
N ILE A 66 3.89 -8.52 0.39
CA ILE A 66 2.62 -8.51 1.13
C ILE A 66 2.53 -9.76 2.00
N ALA A 67 2.85 -10.93 1.43
CA ALA A 67 2.81 -12.18 2.17
C ALA A 67 3.81 -12.16 3.34
N GLU A 68 5.01 -11.65 3.11
CA GLU A 68 6.02 -11.52 4.16
C GLU A 68 5.58 -10.60 5.28
N ALA A 69 4.96 -9.48 4.93
CA ALA A 69 4.44 -8.54 5.92
C ALA A 69 3.32 -9.16 6.75
N LEU A 70 2.41 -9.88 6.11
CA LEU A 70 1.31 -10.56 6.79
C LEU A 70 1.83 -11.69 7.69
N TYR A 71 2.87 -12.37 7.26
CA TYR A 71 3.50 -13.37 8.12
C TYR A 71 4.14 -12.72 9.35
N ALA A 72 4.85 -11.63 9.14
CA ALA A 72 5.51 -10.92 10.24
C ALA A 72 4.49 -10.41 11.29
N ASP A 73 3.34 -9.91 10.84
CA ASP A 73 2.35 -9.33 11.73
C ASP A 73 1.38 -10.37 12.31
N LEU A 74 0.92 -11.30 11.50
CA LEU A 74 -0.19 -12.19 11.85
C LEU A 74 0.18 -13.67 11.75
N HIS A 75 1.39 -14.00 11.36
CA HIS A 75 1.84 -15.37 11.11
C HIS A 75 0.99 -16.12 10.08
N LYS A 76 0.37 -15.41 9.16
CA LYS A 76 -0.36 -16.03 8.07
C LYS A 76 0.60 -16.68 7.09
N SER A 77 0.30 -17.90 6.65
CA SER A 77 1.08 -18.56 5.60
C SER A 77 0.89 -17.81 4.27
N ALA A 78 1.76 -18.08 3.31
CA ALA A 78 1.64 -17.46 1.99
C ALA A 78 0.31 -17.83 1.31
N GLU A 79 -0.13 -19.08 1.45
CA GLU A 79 -1.39 -19.54 0.90
C GLU A 79 -2.58 -18.85 1.54
N GLU A 80 -2.57 -18.76 2.84
CA GLU A 80 -3.63 -18.10 3.60
C GLU A 80 -3.71 -16.62 3.25
N SER A 81 -2.55 -15.96 3.14
CA SER A 81 -2.47 -14.55 2.77
C SER A 81 -3.02 -14.33 1.36
N TYR A 82 -2.68 -15.21 0.43
CA TYR A 82 -3.20 -15.10 -0.92
C TYR A 82 -4.72 -15.26 -0.94
N ILE A 83 -5.24 -16.31 -0.33
CA ILE A 83 -6.67 -16.62 -0.38
C ILE A 83 -7.52 -15.56 0.32
N SER A 84 -7.08 -15.11 1.51
CA SER A 84 -7.91 -14.24 2.34
C SER A 84 -7.68 -12.75 2.11
N GLU A 85 -6.58 -12.38 1.46
CA GLU A 85 -6.23 -10.98 1.27
C GLU A 85 -6.01 -10.64 -0.21
N THR A 86 -4.92 -11.12 -0.78
CA THR A 86 -4.47 -10.72 -2.12
C THR A 86 -5.46 -11.12 -3.21
N ALA A 87 -5.94 -12.36 -3.20
CA ALA A 87 -6.85 -12.85 -4.23
C ALA A 87 -8.18 -12.10 -4.22
N ILE A 88 -8.66 -11.72 -3.04
CA ILE A 88 -9.90 -10.97 -2.91
C ILE A 88 -9.76 -9.60 -3.55
N VAL A 89 -8.67 -8.90 -3.27
CA VAL A 89 -8.41 -7.59 -3.87
C VAL A 89 -8.32 -7.70 -5.39
N LEU A 90 -7.58 -8.69 -5.89
CA LEU A 90 -7.42 -8.88 -7.33
C LEU A 90 -8.76 -9.21 -8.02
N ALA A 91 -9.61 -9.99 -7.35
CA ALA A 91 -10.92 -10.32 -7.88
C ALA A 91 -11.81 -9.08 -7.97
N GLU A 92 -11.82 -8.25 -6.95
CA GLU A 92 -12.61 -7.02 -6.93
C GLU A 92 -12.16 -6.03 -8.02
N ILE A 93 -10.87 -5.94 -8.26
CA ILE A 93 -10.36 -5.05 -9.32
C ILE A 93 -10.78 -5.53 -10.69
N ARG A 94 -10.83 -6.85 -10.90
CA ARG A 94 -11.16 -7.45 -12.20
C ARG A 94 -12.64 -7.25 -12.57
N ASP A 95 -13.53 -7.27 -11.60
CA ASP A 95 -14.97 -7.13 -11.80
C ASP A 95 -15.35 -5.67 -12.12
#